data_750581052be21514d4123d807d2cbb97
#
_entry.id   750581052be21514d4123d807d2cbb97
#
_cell.length_a   1.000
_cell.length_b   1.000
_cell.length_c   1.000
_cell.angle_alpha   90.00
_cell.angle_beta   90.00
_cell.angle_gamma   90.00
#
_symmetry.space_group_name_H-M   'P 1'
#
loop_
_entity.id
_entity.type
_entity.pdbx_description
1 polymer ?
#
loop_
_entity_poly.entity_id
_entity_poly.type
_entity_poly.pdbx_seq_one_letter_code
_entity_poly.pdbx_strand_id
1 'polypeptide(L)'
;MSGLSEFAVERPRISKVLAGVIAIAVALAAGKTASHLREADRLSQLETVVKRRGIEMMAQTLDGGIMGAVILLGLADKDIKRDVHQEGPPNEPVVAEKLEILGRAVGAQGVFVVGEDGVVRSSWDSTGRSSTGVDVRFRPYFKMAIQGRESVYAAVSLARGDRALYFSAPVQPGNVRGGQASGALVARTTLNAVDGLLKDPADIALLLSPQGVVFASSRPDWVGYLVGRAQPERLKAIRELKQFGNMFEGREPSVLPVNIDGGIHESGGHRFAVASAPVQWNDPSGDWQLVLMEDLSGRANWATSIWIGAATGLGLLLVLMLTLDILRKQHAQRIASARLEAYAKAQEANAEQKSRLAAAGVRFQHATTLADLASAFLSEGHNQLGTLQGVVYAFKPGIEDVLHRIASYACASDLPPSLALGQGLLGECAVARSLRVIDAPEGGAWEIRSGLGSGRPGALVLVPVMLQGVLLGVVELAFLDRPGESRLDLLKALTDLFAINMEIQRRNQRTPDAGEAAVQRENDLGWRT
;
A
#
# COMPACT_ATOMS: atom_id res chain seq x y z
N MET A 1 -5.05 -50.93 15.38
CA MET A 1 -3.59 -50.61 15.24
C MET A 1 -2.67 -51.83 15.31
N SER A 2 -3.16 -53.03 15.64
CA SER A 2 -2.37 -54.27 15.69
C SER A 2 -1.94 -54.80 14.29
N GLY A 3 -2.79 -54.71 13.28
CA GLY A 3 -2.49 -55.31 11.97
C GLY A 3 -1.39 -54.60 11.16
N LEU A 4 -1.20 -53.27 11.32
CA LEU A 4 -0.14 -52.53 10.64
C LEU A 4 1.26 -52.80 11.23
N SER A 5 1.33 -53.04 12.52
CA SER A 5 2.60 -53.37 13.18
C SER A 5 3.05 -54.82 12.85
N GLU A 6 2.12 -55.77 12.73
CA GLU A 6 2.39 -57.14 12.28
C GLU A 6 2.87 -57.17 10.81
N PHE A 7 2.18 -56.45 9.92
CA PHE A 7 2.58 -56.36 8.51
C PHE A 7 3.98 -55.73 8.31
N ALA A 8 4.30 -54.71 9.11
CA ALA A 8 5.61 -54.03 9.05
C ALA A 8 6.77 -54.88 9.54
N VAL A 9 6.49 -55.85 10.43
CA VAL A 9 7.49 -56.79 10.97
C VAL A 9 7.64 -58.01 10.05
N GLU A 10 6.54 -58.55 9.50
CA GLU A 10 6.55 -59.77 8.68
C GLU A 10 7.07 -59.53 7.25
N ARG A 11 6.86 -58.34 6.65
CA ARG A 11 7.25 -58.06 5.27
C ARG A 11 8.09 -56.78 5.11
N PRO A 12 9.36 -56.79 5.56
CA PRO A 12 10.19 -55.59 5.64
C PRO A 12 10.51 -54.92 4.31
N ARG A 13 10.56 -55.67 3.22
CA ARG A 13 10.84 -55.10 1.89
C ARG A 13 9.62 -54.40 1.30
N ILE A 14 8.43 -55.00 1.45
CA ILE A 14 7.18 -54.43 0.93
C ILE A 14 6.82 -53.13 1.66
N SER A 15 6.97 -53.12 2.99
CA SER A 15 6.69 -51.94 3.80
C SER A 15 7.63 -50.76 3.47
N LYS A 16 8.91 -51.01 3.13
CA LYS A 16 9.84 -49.98 2.70
C LYS A 16 9.49 -49.42 1.29
N VAL A 17 9.10 -50.29 0.34
CA VAL A 17 8.67 -49.88 -0.99
C VAL A 17 7.40 -49.06 -0.91
N LEU A 18 6.42 -49.49 -0.12
CA LEU A 18 5.16 -48.77 0.10
C LEU A 18 5.42 -47.37 0.72
N ALA A 19 6.32 -47.31 1.72
CA ALA A 19 6.72 -46.04 2.31
C ALA A 19 7.39 -45.12 1.30
N GLY A 20 8.20 -45.63 0.36
CA GLY A 20 8.79 -44.89 -0.74
C GLY A 20 7.74 -44.30 -1.70
N VAL A 21 6.76 -45.12 -2.09
CA VAL A 21 5.67 -44.67 -2.98
C VAL A 21 4.82 -43.58 -2.31
N ILE A 22 4.50 -43.75 -1.01
CA ILE A 22 3.75 -42.72 -0.25
C ILE A 22 4.56 -41.43 -0.15
N ALA A 23 5.86 -41.51 0.14
CA ALA A 23 6.73 -40.36 0.25
C ALA A 23 6.82 -39.58 -1.06
N ILE A 24 6.93 -40.27 -2.20
CA ILE A 24 6.92 -39.65 -3.53
C ILE A 24 5.57 -38.97 -3.81
N ALA A 25 4.45 -39.63 -3.53
CA ALA A 25 3.12 -39.06 -3.73
C ALA A 25 2.92 -37.78 -2.88
N VAL A 26 3.37 -37.81 -1.61
CA VAL A 26 3.30 -36.66 -0.72
C VAL A 26 4.27 -35.55 -1.15
N ALA A 27 5.47 -35.90 -1.61
CA ALA A 27 6.42 -34.95 -2.16
C ALA A 27 5.84 -34.19 -3.36
N LEU A 28 5.20 -34.89 -4.29
CA LEU A 28 4.53 -34.29 -5.43
C LEU A 28 3.35 -33.41 -5.01
N ALA A 29 2.53 -33.89 -4.07
CA ALA A 29 1.41 -33.14 -3.52
C ALA A 29 1.89 -31.88 -2.78
N ALA A 30 2.91 -32.00 -1.93
CA ALA A 30 3.47 -30.86 -1.17
C ALA A 30 4.13 -29.83 -2.09
N GLY A 31 4.88 -30.28 -3.10
CA GLY A 31 5.45 -29.39 -4.12
C GLY A 31 4.37 -28.62 -4.88
N LYS A 32 3.29 -29.31 -5.28
CA LYS A 32 2.15 -28.69 -5.95
C LYS A 32 1.40 -27.73 -5.03
N THR A 33 1.15 -28.11 -3.78
CA THR A 33 0.49 -27.26 -2.78
C THR A 33 1.33 -26.03 -2.45
N ALA A 34 2.63 -26.21 -2.27
CA ALA A 34 3.55 -25.09 -2.04
C ALA A 34 3.60 -24.11 -3.22
N SER A 35 3.49 -24.62 -4.45
CA SER A 35 3.35 -23.77 -5.64
C SER A 35 2.06 -22.96 -5.59
N HIS A 36 0.93 -23.61 -5.34
CA HIS A 36 -0.38 -22.92 -5.25
C HIS A 36 -0.46 -21.92 -4.09
N LEU A 37 0.07 -22.26 -2.92
CA LEU A 37 0.09 -21.35 -1.78
C LEU A 37 0.95 -20.12 -2.05
N ARG A 38 2.09 -20.28 -2.72
CA ARG A 38 2.92 -19.15 -3.12
C ARG A 38 2.24 -18.28 -4.17
N GLU A 39 1.58 -18.88 -5.13
CA GLU A 39 0.82 -18.13 -6.13
C GLU A 39 -0.31 -17.33 -5.46
N ALA A 40 -1.03 -17.93 -4.52
CA ALA A 40 -2.07 -17.26 -3.73
C ALA A 40 -1.49 -16.14 -2.85
N ASP A 41 -0.34 -16.40 -2.20
CA ASP A 41 0.35 -15.41 -1.37
C ASP A 41 0.87 -14.24 -2.22
N ARG A 42 1.45 -14.53 -3.37
CA ARG A 42 1.87 -13.51 -4.34
C ARG A 42 0.71 -12.67 -4.83
N LEU A 43 -0.41 -13.29 -5.18
CA LEU A 43 -1.62 -12.58 -5.55
C LEU A 43 -2.12 -11.67 -4.42
N SER A 44 -2.16 -12.17 -3.19
CA SER A 44 -2.56 -11.40 -2.02
C SER A 44 -1.61 -10.22 -1.73
N GLN A 45 -0.31 -10.44 -1.88
CA GLN A 45 0.70 -9.37 -1.78
C GLN A 45 0.49 -8.34 -2.88
N LEU A 46 0.27 -8.77 -4.11
CA LEU A 46 0.02 -7.89 -5.25
C LEU A 46 -1.27 -7.08 -5.05
N GLU A 47 -2.35 -7.69 -4.55
CA GLU A 47 -3.59 -6.98 -4.19
C GLU A 47 -3.35 -5.91 -3.12
N THR A 48 -2.52 -6.21 -2.14
CA THR A 48 -2.16 -5.24 -1.09
C THR A 48 -1.35 -4.09 -1.66
N VAL A 49 -0.38 -4.40 -2.51
CA VAL A 49 0.47 -3.40 -3.16
C VAL A 49 -0.34 -2.51 -4.10
N VAL A 50 -1.23 -3.07 -4.93
CA VAL A 50 -2.04 -2.28 -5.86
C VAL A 50 -3.01 -1.36 -5.13
N LYS A 51 -3.64 -1.82 -4.05
CA LYS A 51 -4.50 -0.99 -3.20
C LYS A 51 -3.73 0.17 -2.57
N ARG A 52 -2.56 -0.11 -2.01
CA ARG A 52 -1.68 0.92 -1.45
C ARG A 52 -1.25 1.94 -2.51
N ARG A 53 -0.78 1.49 -3.66
CA ARG A 53 -0.40 2.37 -4.78
C ARG A 53 -1.58 3.20 -5.31
N GLY A 54 -2.78 2.61 -5.36
CA GLY A 54 -4.00 3.34 -5.69
C GLY A 54 -4.30 4.46 -4.71
N ILE A 55 -4.19 4.18 -3.40
CA ILE A 55 -4.35 5.19 -2.34
C ILE A 55 -3.26 6.26 -2.44
N GLU A 56 -2.00 5.87 -2.63
CA GLU A 56 -0.89 6.80 -2.80
C GLU A 56 -1.09 7.71 -4.02
N MET A 57 -1.57 7.15 -5.13
CA MET A 57 -1.89 7.91 -6.34
C MET A 57 -3.03 8.91 -6.09
N MET A 58 -4.09 8.49 -5.40
CA MET A 58 -5.18 9.40 -5.00
C MET A 58 -4.67 10.48 -4.05
N ALA A 59 -3.91 10.12 -3.03
CA ALA A 59 -3.35 11.07 -2.08
C ALA A 59 -2.43 12.09 -2.78
N GLN A 60 -1.57 11.66 -3.69
CA GLN A 60 -0.71 12.58 -4.45
C GLN A 60 -1.49 13.49 -5.38
N THR A 61 -2.61 13.04 -5.92
CA THR A 61 -3.39 13.81 -6.89
C THR A 61 -4.51 14.62 -6.24
N LEU A 62 -5.25 14.09 -5.26
CA LEU A 62 -6.38 14.78 -4.62
C LEU A 62 -5.96 15.60 -3.40
N ASP A 63 -5.09 15.03 -2.55
CA ASP A 63 -4.62 15.70 -1.32
C ASP A 63 -3.34 16.50 -1.55
N GLY A 64 -2.74 16.35 -2.72
CA GLY A 64 -1.54 17.09 -3.11
C GLY A 64 -1.81 18.60 -3.20
N GLY A 65 -0.76 19.39 -2.97
CA GLY A 65 -0.85 20.87 -2.95
C GLY A 65 -1.48 21.50 -4.19
N ILE A 66 -1.52 20.77 -5.33
CA ILE A 66 -2.12 21.28 -6.58
C ILE A 66 -3.62 21.44 -6.44
N MET A 67 -4.35 20.40 -6.04
CA MET A 67 -5.80 20.46 -5.90
C MET A 67 -6.20 21.47 -4.83
N GLY A 68 -5.56 21.43 -3.66
CA GLY A 68 -5.81 22.39 -2.59
C GLY A 68 -5.58 23.85 -3.02
N ALA A 69 -4.52 24.11 -3.74
CA ALA A 69 -4.21 25.45 -4.25
C ALA A 69 -5.20 25.93 -5.31
N VAL A 70 -5.62 25.03 -6.22
CA VAL A 70 -6.64 25.34 -7.25
C VAL A 70 -8.00 25.62 -6.59
N ILE A 71 -8.40 24.81 -5.61
CA ILE A 71 -9.64 25.02 -4.84
C ILE A 71 -9.59 26.37 -4.11
N LEU A 72 -8.51 26.65 -3.40
CA LEU A 72 -8.38 27.87 -2.61
C LEU A 72 -8.44 29.11 -3.49
N LEU A 73 -7.73 29.12 -4.60
CA LEU A 73 -7.71 30.25 -5.52
C LEU A 73 -9.07 30.43 -6.21
N GLY A 74 -9.73 29.36 -6.65
CA GLY A 74 -11.06 29.40 -7.26
C GLY A 74 -12.15 29.85 -6.29
N LEU A 75 -12.01 29.54 -5.00
CA LEU A 75 -12.97 29.93 -3.98
C LEU A 75 -12.79 31.36 -3.49
N ALA A 76 -11.55 31.83 -3.32
CA ALA A 76 -11.25 33.05 -2.59
C ALA A 76 -10.88 34.25 -3.47
N ASP A 77 -10.33 34.02 -4.66
CA ASP A 77 -9.76 35.11 -5.45
C ASP A 77 -10.80 35.89 -6.24
N LYS A 78 -10.82 37.20 -6.04
CA LYS A 78 -11.79 38.10 -6.66
C LYS A 78 -11.54 38.30 -8.16
N ASP A 79 -10.26 38.32 -8.59
CA ASP A 79 -9.92 38.56 -9.99
C ASP A 79 -10.22 37.32 -10.84
N ILE A 80 -9.99 36.14 -10.30
CA ILE A 80 -10.42 34.87 -10.93
C ILE A 80 -11.95 34.84 -11.11
N LYS A 81 -12.71 35.26 -10.08
CA LYS A 81 -14.18 35.32 -10.17
C LYS A 81 -14.65 36.32 -11.23
N ARG A 82 -14.04 37.51 -11.30
CA ARG A 82 -14.33 38.49 -12.33
C ARG A 82 -14.02 37.95 -13.74
N ASP A 83 -12.88 37.29 -13.91
CA ASP A 83 -12.48 36.73 -15.20
C ASP A 83 -13.47 35.65 -15.66
N VAL A 84 -13.95 34.78 -14.77
CA VAL A 84 -14.99 33.79 -15.05
C VAL A 84 -16.28 34.44 -15.57
N HIS A 85 -16.71 35.54 -14.95
CA HIS A 85 -17.90 36.30 -15.37
C HIS A 85 -17.70 37.19 -16.58
N GLN A 86 -16.55 37.14 -17.24
CA GLN A 86 -16.20 37.94 -18.41
C GLN A 86 -16.17 39.44 -18.14
N GLU A 87 -15.92 39.85 -16.91
CA GLU A 87 -15.79 41.24 -16.49
C GLU A 87 -14.36 41.72 -16.74
N GLY A 88 -13.99 41.89 -18.00
CA GLY A 88 -12.66 42.35 -18.44
C GLY A 88 -12.16 41.62 -19.68
N PRO A 89 -10.99 42.05 -20.21
CA PRO A 89 -10.39 41.41 -21.37
C PRO A 89 -9.83 40.02 -20.99
N PRO A 90 -9.83 39.04 -21.92
CA PRO A 90 -9.18 37.75 -21.67
C PRO A 90 -7.67 37.95 -21.45
N ASN A 91 -7.07 37.14 -20.60
CA ASN A 91 -5.68 37.24 -20.17
C ASN A 91 -5.31 38.61 -19.54
N GLU A 92 -6.19 39.17 -18.73
CA GLU A 92 -5.85 40.36 -17.97
C GLU A 92 -4.53 40.13 -17.21
N PRO A 93 -3.55 41.09 -17.25
CA PRO A 93 -2.22 40.89 -16.67
C PRO A 93 -2.23 40.42 -15.22
N VAL A 94 -3.15 40.93 -14.38
CA VAL A 94 -3.29 40.55 -12.97
C VAL A 94 -3.72 39.09 -12.83
N VAL A 95 -4.63 38.62 -13.68
CA VAL A 95 -5.06 37.22 -13.68
C VAL A 95 -3.93 36.33 -14.19
N ALA A 96 -3.30 36.69 -15.29
CA ALA A 96 -2.18 35.95 -15.88
C ALA A 96 -1.02 35.77 -14.87
N GLU A 97 -0.65 36.85 -14.15
CA GLU A 97 0.37 36.78 -13.09
C GLU A 97 -0.01 35.83 -11.97
N LYS A 98 -1.26 35.84 -11.49
CA LYS A 98 -1.75 34.92 -10.48
C LYS A 98 -1.71 33.46 -10.94
N LEU A 99 -2.09 33.20 -12.18
CA LEU A 99 -2.02 31.87 -12.78
C LEU A 99 -0.55 31.41 -12.91
N GLU A 100 0.37 32.32 -13.26
CA GLU A 100 1.80 32.04 -13.28
C GLU A 100 2.34 31.70 -11.87
N ILE A 101 2.02 32.54 -10.88
CA ILE A 101 2.44 32.31 -9.49
C ILE A 101 1.92 30.95 -9.00
N LEU A 102 0.64 30.67 -9.21
CA LEU A 102 0.06 29.38 -8.84
C LEU A 102 0.79 28.25 -9.58
N GLY A 103 0.92 28.35 -10.91
CA GLY A 103 1.53 27.31 -11.72
C GLY A 103 2.95 26.98 -11.28
N ARG A 104 3.78 28.01 -11.02
CA ARG A 104 5.15 27.83 -10.53
C ARG A 104 5.18 27.25 -9.11
N ALA A 105 4.31 27.73 -8.22
CA ALA A 105 4.26 27.30 -6.82
C ALA A 105 3.92 25.81 -6.68
N VAL A 106 3.00 25.29 -7.53
CA VAL A 106 2.56 23.90 -7.48
C VAL A 106 3.23 22.99 -8.52
N GLY A 107 4.17 23.52 -9.30
CA GLY A 107 4.85 22.76 -10.36
C GLY A 107 3.93 22.37 -11.53
N ALA A 108 2.84 23.11 -11.75
CA ALA A 108 1.96 22.87 -12.89
C ALA A 108 2.61 23.33 -14.19
N GLN A 109 2.29 22.65 -15.29
CA GLN A 109 2.73 23.06 -16.63
C GLN A 109 1.84 24.12 -17.26
N GLY A 110 0.60 24.24 -16.79
CA GLY A 110 -0.33 25.25 -17.22
C GLY A 110 -1.45 25.41 -16.21
N VAL A 111 -1.96 26.61 -16.10
CA VAL A 111 -3.12 26.96 -15.28
C VAL A 111 -4.02 27.85 -16.11
N PHE A 112 -5.32 27.59 -16.09
CA PHE A 112 -6.26 28.38 -16.87
C PHE A 112 -7.62 28.49 -16.19
N VAL A 113 -8.28 29.60 -16.47
CA VAL A 113 -9.63 29.91 -16.02
C VAL A 113 -10.60 29.62 -17.16
N VAL A 114 -11.69 28.95 -16.86
CA VAL A 114 -12.77 28.64 -17.80
C VAL A 114 -14.00 29.39 -17.38
N GLY A 115 -14.57 30.16 -18.30
CA GLY A 115 -15.80 30.89 -18.09
C GLY A 115 -17.03 29.97 -18.01
N GLU A 116 -18.18 30.55 -17.68
CA GLU A 116 -19.47 29.84 -17.62
C GLU A 116 -19.85 29.23 -18.98
N ASP A 117 -19.45 29.88 -20.06
CA ASP A 117 -19.63 29.43 -21.44
C ASP A 117 -18.74 28.23 -21.83
N GLY A 118 -17.84 27.82 -20.95
CA GLY A 118 -16.92 26.72 -21.18
C GLY A 118 -15.74 27.07 -22.09
N VAL A 119 -15.49 28.36 -22.30
CA VAL A 119 -14.31 28.84 -23.05
C VAL A 119 -13.22 29.28 -22.07
N VAL A 120 -11.97 28.94 -22.39
CA VAL A 120 -10.82 29.38 -21.60
C VAL A 120 -10.66 30.88 -21.72
N ARG A 121 -10.81 31.60 -20.61
CA ARG A 121 -10.72 33.05 -20.53
C ARG A 121 -9.26 33.51 -20.39
N SER A 122 -8.60 33.01 -19.40
CA SER A 122 -7.21 33.33 -19.10
C SER A 122 -6.38 32.08 -18.92
N SER A 123 -5.13 32.12 -19.38
CA SER A 123 -4.26 30.95 -19.26
C SER A 123 -2.81 31.37 -19.08
N TRP A 124 -2.12 30.67 -18.23
CA TRP A 124 -0.67 30.64 -18.14
C TRP A 124 -0.16 29.24 -18.48
N ASP A 125 1.00 29.21 -19.12
CA ASP A 125 1.63 27.95 -19.49
C ASP A 125 3.16 28.11 -19.46
N SER A 126 3.84 27.13 -18.88
CA SER A 126 5.30 27.11 -18.68
C SER A 126 6.11 27.20 -19.99
N THR A 127 5.50 26.90 -21.13
CA THR A 127 6.13 26.99 -22.46
C THR A 127 5.69 28.21 -23.26
N GLY A 128 4.87 29.07 -22.65
CA GLY A 128 4.36 30.29 -23.33
C GLY A 128 3.21 30.04 -24.31
N ARG A 129 2.69 28.81 -24.42
CA ARG A 129 1.54 28.52 -25.30
C ARG A 129 0.25 28.90 -24.60
N SER A 130 -0.51 29.81 -25.14
CA SER A 130 -1.81 30.18 -24.61
C SER A 130 -2.87 29.12 -24.95
N SER A 131 -3.73 28.84 -23.99
CA SER A 131 -4.97 28.06 -24.18
C SER A 131 -6.20 28.97 -24.24
N THR A 132 -6.05 30.27 -24.17
CA THR A 132 -7.14 31.24 -24.20
C THR A 132 -7.95 31.12 -25.49
N GLY A 133 -9.27 31.13 -25.36
CA GLY A 133 -10.20 30.94 -26.48
C GLY A 133 -10.52 29.47 -26.81
N VAL A 134 -9.87 28.51 -26.17
CA VAL A 134 -10.15 27.08 -26.39
C VAL A 134 -11.49 26.71 -25.72
N ASP A 135 -12.40 26.09 -26.50
CA ASP A 135 -13.67 25.55 -25.99
C ASP A 135 -13.44 24.21 -25.32
N VAL A 136 -13.78 24.14 -24.05
CA VAL A 136 -13.66 22.94 -23.22
C VAL A 136 -15.00 22.48 -22.61
N ARG A 137 -16.14 22.96 -23.11
CA ARG A 137 -17.49 22.59 -22.63
C ARG A 137 -17.75 21.09 -22.62
N PHE A 138 -17.21 20.38 -23.60
CA PHE A 138 -17.37 18.94 -23.72
C PHE A 138 -16.52 18.15 -22.69
N ARG A 139 -15.51 18.78 -22.09
CA ARG A 139 -14.57 18.13 -21.19
C ARG A 139 -15.25 17.76 -19.86
N PRO A 140 -15.09 16.52 -19.38
CA PRO A 140 -15.63 16.05 -18.11
C PRO A 140 -15.25 16.92 -16.91
N TYR A 141 -14.00 17.36 -16.82
CA TYR A 141 -13.52 18.19 -15.72
C TYR A 141 -14.27 19.54 -15.61
N PHE A 142 -14.63 20.13 -16.74
CA PHE A 142 -15.43 21.35 -16.74
C PHE A 142 -16.87 21.07 -16.29
N LYS A 143 -17.49 19.99 -16.82
CA LYS A 143 -18.84 19.59 -16.43
C LYS A 143 -18.96 19.30 -14.93
N MET A 144 -17.93 18.70 -14.33
CA MET A 144 -17.86 18.46 -12.89
C MET A 144 -17.73 19.77 -12.11
N ALA A 145 -16.84 20.66 -12.54
CA ALA A 145 -16.61 21.93 -11.87
C ALA A 145 -17.87 22.80 -11.86
N ILE A 146 -18.61 22.90 -12.98
CA ILE A 146 -19.89 23.65 -13.04
C ILE A 146 -20.93 23.08 -12.05
N GLN A 147 -20.91 21.78 -11.77
CA GLN A 147 -21.75 21.14 -10.75
C GLN A 147 -21.25 21.37 -9.30
N GLY A 148 -20.22 22.19 -9.12
CA GLY A 148 -19.63 22.48 -7.82
C GLY A 148 -18.72 21.40 -7.27
N ARG A 149 -18.22 20.48 -8.10
CA ARG A 149 -17.39 19.34 -7.71
C ARG A 149 -15.97 19.47 -8.29
N GLU A 150 -14.99 19.26 -7.44
CA GLU A 150 -13.61 19.07 -7.85
C GLU A 150 -13.39 17.72 -8.52
N SER A 151 -12.46 17.66 -9.48
CA SER A 151 -12.11 16.43 -10.16
C SER A 151 -10.67 16.43 -10.67
N VAL A 152 -10.08 15.23 -10.75
CA VAL A 152 -8.86 14.98 -11.51
C VAL A 152 -9.24 14.26 -12.79
N TYR A 153 -8.80 14.77 -13.91
CA TYR A 153 -9.11 14.20 -15.22
C TYR A 153 -7.84 13.97 -16.03
N ALA A 154 -7.61 12.74 -16.40
CA ALA A 154 -6.49 12.38 -17.24
C ALA A 154 -6.90 12.39 -18.72
N ALA A 155 -6.21 13.18 -19.54
CA ALA A 155 -6.51 13.28 -20.96
C ALA A 155 -5.28 13.69 -21.78
N VAL A 156 -5.38 13.48 -23.09
CA VAL A 156 -4.45 14.08 -24.05
C VAL A 156 -4.82 15.54 -24.25
N SER A 157 -3.83 16.42 -24.15
CA SER A 157 -4.00 17.85 -24.36
C SER A 157 -4.38 18.17 -25.81
N LEU A 158 -5.46 18.92 -26.01
CA LEU A 158 -5.87 19.36 -27.33
C LEU A 158 -4.86 20.32 -27.98
N ALA A 159 -4.23 21.15 -27.14
CA ALA A 159 -3.28 22.14 -27.62
C ALA A 159 -1.88 21.58 -27.89
N ARG A 160 -1.51 20.48 -27.22
CA ARG A 160 -0.15 19.95 -27.22
C ARG A 160 -0.02 18.52 -27.74
N GLY A 161 -1.08 17.72 -27.64
CA GLY A 161 -1.05 16.29 -28.00
C GLY A 161 -0.37 15.39 -26.97
N ASP A 162 0.09 15.93 -25.83
CA ASP A 162 0.71 15.16 -24.75
C ASP A 162 -0.32 14.71 -23.70
N ARG A 163 -0.02 13.63 -22.98
CA ARG A 163 -0.84 13.13 -21.87
C ARG A 163 -0.63 14.03 -20.64
N ALA A 164 -1.72 14.41 -20.01
CA ALA A 164 -1.71 15.30 -18.86
C ALA A 164 -2.79 14.96 -17.85
N LEU A 165 -2.58 15.36 -16.61
CA LEU A 165 -3.59 15.44 -15.58
C LEU A 165 -4.12 16.87 -15.47
N TYR A 166 -5.44 16.98 -15.38
CA TYR A 166 -6.16 18.23 -15.20
C TYR A 166 -6.81 18.22 -13.82
N PHE A 167 -6.38 19.11 -12.95
CA PHE A 167 -6.94 19.35 -11.62
C PHE A 167 -7.93 20.47 -11.73
N SER A 168 -9.19 20.17 -11.59
CA SER A 168 -10.27 21.14 -11.79
C SER A 168 -11.04 21.39 -10.50
N ALA A 169 -11.18 22.65 -10.18
CA ALA A 169 -12.02 23.11 -9.08
C ALA A 169 -13.07 24.12 -9.55
N PRO A 170 -14.26 24.13 -8.92
CA PRO A 170 -15.30 25.10 -9.20
C PRO A 170 -14.87 26.50 -8.78
N VAL A 171 -15.19 27.51 -9.60
CA VAL A 171 -15.15 28.92 -9.21
C VAL A 171 -16.55 29.29 -8.75
N GLN A 172 -16.69 29.52 -7.46
CA GLN A 172 -18.00 29.83 -6.84
C GLN A 172 -18.30 31.33 -6.91
N PRO A 173 -19.56 31.74 -7.15
CA PRO A 173 -19.93 33.15 -7.13
C PRO A 173 -19.78 33.79 -5.73
N GLY A 174 -19.92 32.98 -4.66
CA GLY A 174 -19.66 33.36 -3.26
C GLY A 174 -18.40 32.70 -2.68
N ASN A 175 -18.20 32.85 -1.37
CA ASN A 175 -17.09 32.20 -0.64
C ASN A 175 -17.51 30.90 0.05
N VAL A 176 -18.63 30.31 -0.35
CA VAL A 176 -19.19 29.09 0.26
C VAL A 176 -19.09 27.93 -0.72
N ARG A 177 -18.57 26.82 -0.27
CA ARG A 177 -18.54 25.56 -1.04
C ARG A 177 -19.97 25.00 -1.21
N GLY A 178 -20.25 24.49 -2.39
CA GLY A 178 -21.48 23.79 -2.72
C GLY A 178 -22.45 24.67 -3.51
N GLY A 179 -23.04 24.09 -4.55
CA GLY A 179 -23.92 24.76 -5.49
C GLY A 179 -23.35 24.84 -6.89
N GLN A 180 -24.11 25.43 -7.80
CA GLN A 180 -23.70 25.64 -9.18
C GLN A 180 -22.56 26.67 -9.23
N ALA A 181 -21.45 26.31 -9.88
CA ALA A 181 -20.31 27.19 -10.05
C ALA A 181 -20.49 28.10 -11.27
N SER A 182 -19.83 29.25 -11.25
CA SER A 182 -19.81 30.18 -12.39
C SER A 182 -18.79 29.81 -13.46
N GLY A 183 -17.85 28.91 -13.14
CA GLY A 183 -16.83 28.46 -14.06
C GLY A 183 -15.86 27.50 -13.36
N ALA A 184 -14.68 27.34 -13.94
CA ALA A 184 -13.66 26.46 -13.42
C ALA A 184 -12.28 27.08 -13.41
N LEU A 185 -11.50 26.79 -12.37
CA LEU A 185 -10.05 26.95 -12.36
C LEU A 185 -9.41 25.59 -12.57
N VAL A 186 -8.50 25.50 -13.51
CA VAL A 186 -7.90 24.22 -13.90
C VAL A 186 -6.38 24.34 -13.92
N ALA A 187 -5.69 23.44 -13.23
CA ALA A 187 -4.26 23.26 -13.34
C ALA A 187 -3.96 21.99 -14.14
N ARG A 188 -2.99 22.08 -15.04
CA ARG A 188 -2.52 21.00 -15.88
C ARG A 188 -1.12 20.59 -15.48
N THR A 189 -0.88 19.31 -15.32
CA THR A 189 0.45 18.76 -15.02
C THR A 189 0.81 17.63 -15.98
N THR A 190 2.10 17.27 -16.00
CA THR A 190 2.54 16.03 -16.66
C THR A 190 2.08 14.79 -15.88
N LEU A 191 2.16 13.64 -16.54
CA LEU A 191 2.01 12.33 -15.89
C LEU A 191 3.26 11.86 -15.15
N ASN A 192 4.31 12.65 -15.02
CA ASN A 192 5.57 12.20 -14.45
C ASN A 192 5.42 11.57 -13.06
N ALA A 193 4.54 12.11 -12.22
CA ALA A 193 4.24 11.53 -10.91
C ALA A 193 3.55 10.16 -11.04
N VAL A 194 2.58 10.04 -11.92
CA VAL A 194 1.87 8.78 -12.21
C VAL A 194 2.82 7.77 -12.86
N ASP A 195 3.56 8.20 -13.89
CA ASP A 195 4.56 7.37 -14.57
C ASP A 195 5.65 6.90 -13.58
N GLY A 196 5.99 7.71 -12.59
CA GLY A 196 6.91 7.34 -11.49
C GLY A 196 6.37 6.21 -10.62
N LEU A 197 5.09 6.27 -10.26
CA LEU A 197 4.42 5.22 -9.49
C LEU A 197 4.24 3.91 -10.27
N LEU A 198 4.20 4.00 -11.61
CA LEU A 198 4.09 2.84 -12.49
C LEU A 198 5.45 2.19 -12.79
N LYS A 199 6.57 2.89 -12.56
CA LYS A 199 7.91 2.36 -12.81
C LYS A 199 8.32 1.36 -11.73
N ASP A 200 8.02 0.10 -11.98
CA ASP A 200 8.60 -1.02 -11.23
C ASP A 200 9.23 -1.97 -12.26
N PRO A 201 10.54 -2.25 -12.20
CA PRO A 201 11.19 -3.13 -13.19
C PRO A 201 10.71 -4.58 -13.11
N ALA A 202 10.05 -4.97 -12.02
CA ALA A 202 9.60 -6.34 -11.79
C ALA A 202 8.15 -6.57 -12.24
N ASP A 203 7.33 -5.51 -12.34
CA ASP A 203 5.90 -5.61 -12.54
C ASP A 203 5.44 -4.80 -13.75
N ILE A 204 4.40 -5.28 -14.41
CA ILE A 204 3.69 -4.52 -15.42
C ILE A 204 2.59 -3.74 -14.70
N ALA A 205 2.66 -2.43 -14.77
CA ALA A 205 1.67 -1.54 -14.21
C ALA A 205 0.90 -0.82 -15.32
N LEU A 206 -0.43 -0.78 -15.19
CA LEU A 206 -1.33 -0.12 -16.14
C LEU A 206 -2.26 0.82 -15.36
N LEU A 207 -2.48 2.00 -15.91
CA LEU A 207 -3.57 2.88 -15.50
C LEU A 207 -4.61 2.90 -16.61
N LEU A 208 -5.80 2.40 -16.29
CA LEU A 208 -6.91 2.27 -17.22
C LEU A 208 -7.94 3.36 -16.99
N SER A 209 -8.43 3.93 -18.06
CA SER A 209 -9.59 4.80 -17.99
C SER A 209 -10.89 4.01 -17.70
N PRO A 210 -11.97 4.68 -17.30
CA PRO A 210 -13.30 4.04 -17.14
C PRO A 210 -13.79 3.33 -18.40
N GLN A 211 -13.34 3.78 -19.57
CA GLN A 211 -13.66 3.13 -20.84
C GLN A 211 -12.73 1.94 -21.13
N GLY A 212 -11.81 1.60 -20.23
CA GLY A 212 -10.86 0.49 -20.38
C GLY A 212 -9.78 0.74 -21.43
N VAL A 213 -9.35 1.98 -21.59
CA VAL A 213 -8.17 2.34 -22.40
C VAL A 213 -6.95 2.43 -21.50
N VAL A 214 -5.84 1.84 -21.92
CA VAL A 214 -4.55 1.99 -21.24
C VAL A 214 -4.06 3.42 -21.43
N PHE A 215 -4.16 4.24 -20.40
CA PHE A 215 -3.75 5.64 -20.44
C PHE A 215 -2.28 5.82 -20.09
N ALA A 216 -1.78 5.08 -19.12
CA ALA A 216 -0.38 5.02 -18.74
C ALA A 216 0.03 3.58 -18.45
N SER A 217 1.29 3.26 -18.71
CA SER A 217 1.81 1.90 -18.53
C SER A 217 3.31 1.93 -18.27
N SER A 218 3.81 1.00 -17.46
CA SER A 218 5.24 0.69 -17.36
C SER A 218 5.79 0.11 -18.68
N ARG A 219 4.89 -0.37 -19.57
CA ARG A 219 5.17 -0.75 -20.96
C ARG A 219 4.61 0.30 -21.91
N PRO A 220 5.44 1.20 -22.43
CA PRO A 220 4.97 2.31 -23.28
C PRO A 220 4.25 1.87 -24.56
N ASP A 221 4.58 0.69 -25.07
CA ASP A 221 3.97 0.06 -26.26
C ASP A 221 2.48 -0.28 -26.06
N TRP A 222 2.02 -0.40 -24.82
CA TRP A 222 0.63 -0.73 -24.50
C TRP A 222 -0.27 0.51 -24.31
N VAL A 223 0.31 1.71 -24.29
CA VAL A 223 -0.47 2.93 -24.19
C VAL A 223 -1.40 3.09 -25.40
N GLY A 224 -2.68 3.30 -25.16
CA GLY A 224 -3.73 3.38 -26.17
C GLY A 224 -4.38 2.03 -26.51
N TYR A 225 -3.93 0.91 -25.93
CA TYR A 225 -4.59 -0.39 -26.11
C TYR A 225 -5.92 -0.43 -25.37
N LEU A 226 -6.86 -1.22 -25.89
CA LEU A 226 -8.15 -1.48 -25.23
C LEU A 226 -8.13 -2.79 -24.46
N VAL A 227 -8.75 -2.77 -23.31
CA VAL A 227 -9.09 -3.99 -22.58
C VAL A 227 -10.29 -4.65 -23.22
N GLY A 228 -10.12 -5.90 -23.66
CA GLY A 228 -11.17 -6.67 -24.31
C GLY A 228 -11.58 -6.15 -25.70
N ARG A 229 -12.66 -6.71 -26.25
CA ARG A 229 -13.08 -6.39 -27.62
C ARG A 229 -13.56 -4.94 -27.75
N ALA A 230 -13.18 -4.32 -28.85
CA ALA A 230 -13.64 -2.99 -29.23
C ALA A 230 -15.09 -3.06 -29.72
N GLN A 231 -16.06 -2.75 -28.84
CA GLN A 231 -17.46 -2.60 -29.24
C GLN A 231 -17.68 -1.24 -29.92
N PRO A 232 -18.50 -1.14 -30.99
CA PRO A 232 -18.72 0.11 -31.72
C PRO A 232 -19.20 1.26 -30.82
N GLU A 233 -20.11 1.00 -29.88
CA GLU A 233 -20.67 1.98 -28.94
C GLU A 233 -19.59 2.53 -28.01
N ARG A 234 -18.71 1.67 -27.51
CA ARG A 234 -17.58 2.03 -26.66
C ARG A 234 -16.57 2.88 -27.42
N LEU A 235 -16.26 2.55 -28.66
CA LEU A 235 -15.38 3.34 -29.51
C LEU A 235 -15.97 4.71 -29.81
N LYS A 236 -17.28 4.78 -30.05
CA LYS A 236 -17.98 6.04 -30.24
C LYS A 236 -17.87 6.93 -29.00
N ALA A 237 -18.13 6.39 -27.80
CA ALA A 237 -18.00 7.11 -26.56
C ALA A 237 -16.55 7.63 -26.33
N ILE A 238 -15.54 6.80 -26.62
CA ILE A 238 -14.12 7.18 -26.53
C ILE A 238 -13.79 8.37 -27.44
N ARG A 239 -14.29 8.35 -28.68
CA ARG A 239 -14.06 9.42 -29.67
C ARG A 239 -14.78 10.71 -29.32
N GLU A 240 -16.01 10.64 -28.84
CA GLU A 240 -16.81 11.79 -28.44
C GLU A 240 -16.19 12.58 -27.29
N LEU A 241 -15.55 11.90 -26.32
CA LEU A 241 -14.85 12.53 -25.20
C LEU A 241 -13.56 13.23 -25.61
N LYS A 242 -12.98 12.90 -26.78
CA LYS A 242 -11.65 13.38 -27.24
C LYS A 242 -10.58 13.27 -26.16
N GLN A 243 -10.74 12.28 -25.27
CA GLN A 243 -9.87 12.09 -24.11
C GLN A 243 -8.49 11.61 -24.51
N PHE A 244 -8.41 10.83 -25.57
CA PHE A 244 -7.17 10.20 -26.04
C PHE A 244 -6.61 10.85 -27.30
N GLY A 245 -7.03 12.11 -27.59
CA GLY A 245 -6.63 12.80 -28.80
C GLY A 245 -6.97 11.98 -30.05
N ASN A 246 -6.04 11.88 -31.00
CA ASN A 246 -6.24 11.19 -32.29
C ASN A 246 -5.91 9.69 -32.25
N MET A 247 -5.66 9.10 -31.05
CA MET A 247 -5.24 7.68 -30.93
C MET A 247 -6.26 6.70 -31.53
N PHE A 248 -7.54 7.08 -31.57
CA PHE A 248 -8.64 6.23 -32.05
C PHE A 248 -9.27 6.74 -33.36
N GLU A 249 -8.61 7.66 -34.04
CA GLU A 249 -9.07 8.17 -35.33
C GLU A 249 -8.47 7.34 -36.47
N GLY A 250 -9.35 6.76 -37.31
CA GLY A 250 -8.95 6.11 -38.56
C GLY A 250 -8.23 4.77 -38.44
N ARG A 251 -8.11 4.19 -37.24
CA ARG A 251 -7.48 2.87 -37.01
C ARG A 251 -8.34 2.01 -36.11
N GLU A 252 -8.32 0.69 -36.33
CA GLU A 252 -8.81 -0.26 -35.34
C GLU A 252 -7.87 -0.21 -34.13
N PRO A 253 -8.41 -0.04 -32.91
CA PRO A 253 -7.58 -0.01 -31.72
C PRO A 253 -6.97 -1.39 -31.46
N SER A 254 -5.72 -1.39 -31.04
CA SER A 254 -5.07 -2.61 -30.55
C SER A 254 -5.73 -3.06 -29.26
N VAL A 255 -5.94 -4.36 -29.14
CA VAL A 255 -6.50 -4.98 -27.94
C VAL A 255 -5.34 -5.48 -27.08
N LEU A 256 -5.46 -5.29 -25.78
CA LEU A 256 -4.47 -5.77 -24.83
C LEU A 256 -4.36 -7.30 -24.92
N PRO A 257 -3.15 -7.86 -25.12
CA PRO A 257 -2.97 -9.29 -25.37
C PRO A 257 -3.10 -10.15 -24.10
N VAL A 258 -3.42 -9.54 -22.96
CA VAL A 258 -3.49 -10.18 -21.65
C VAL A 258 -4.85 -9.92 -21.00
N ASN A 259 -5.35 -10.90 -20.24
CA ASN A 259 -6.53 -10.68 -19.39
C ASN A 259 -6.11 -9.92 -18.12
N ILE A 260 -6.88 -8.92 -17.77
CA ILE A 260 -6.65 -8.06 -16.59
C ILE A 260 -7.66 -8.29 -15.47
N ASP A 261 -8.57 -9.23 -15.61
CA ASP A 261 -9.43 -9.65 -14.49
C ASP A 261 -8.54 -10.14 -13.34
N GLY A 262 -8.92 -9.84 -12.11
CA GLY A 262 -8.13 -10.24 -10.94
C GLY A 262 -7.90 -11.76 -10.89
N GLY A 263 -6.72 -12.18 -10.49
CA GLY A 263 -6.37 -13.60 -10.40
C GLY A 263 -5.10 -13.96 -11.15
N ILE A 264 -4.97 -15.25 -11.47
CA ILE A 264 -3.82 -15.78 -12.23
C ILE A 264 -4.28 -16.14 -13.63
N HIS A 265 -3.64 -15.53 -14.62
CA HIS A 265 -3.96 -15.73 -16.03
C HIS A 265 -2.75 -16.21 -16.82
N GLU A 266 -3.01 -17.01 -17.86
CA GLU A 266 -1.98 -17.47 -18.78
C GLU A 266 -2.14 -16.76 -20.12
N SER A 267 -1.07 -16.14 -20.60
CA SER A 267 -1.04 -15.42 -21.86
C SER A 267 0.34 -15.50 -22.49
N GLY A 268 0.39 -15.88 -23.77
CA GLY A 268 1.65 -15.96 -24.52
C GLY A 268 2.68 -16.92 -23.94
N GLY A 269 2.27 -17.97 -23.22
CA GLY A 269 3.16 -18.92 -22.54
C GLY A 269 3.71 -18.39 -21.21
N HIS A 270 3.30 -17.21 -20.76
CA HIS A 270 3.60 -16.63 -19.46
C HIS A 270 2.39 -16.70 -18.53
N ARG A 271 2.64 -16.85 -17.25
CA ARG A 271 1.61 -16.82 -16.20
C ARG A 271 1.74 -15.51 -15.42
N PHE A 272 0.65 -14.77 -15.36
CA PHE A 272 0.59 -13.48 -14.68
C PHE A 272 -0.33 -13.56 -13.48
N ALA A 273 0.14 -13.08 -12.32
CA ALA A 273 -0.73 -12.66 -11.25
C ALA A 273 -1.21 -11.24 -11.57
N VAL A 274 -2.50 -11.02 -11.53
CA VAL A 274 -3.13 -9.74 -11.87
C VAL A 274 -3.96 -9.27 -10.70
N ALA A 275 -3.76 -8.03 -10.29
CA ALA A 275 -4.57 -7.38 -9.27
C ALA A 275 -4.91 -5.95 -9.72
N SER A 276 -6.09 -5.47 -9.33
CA SER A 276 -6.54 -4.12 -9.64
C SER A 276 -7.06 -3.39 -8.41
N ALA A 277 -6.95 -2.07 -8.44
CA ALA A 277 -7.55 -1.18 -7.46
C ALA A 277 -8.17 0.03 -8.15
N PRO A 278 -9.33 0.52 -7.67
CA PRO A 278 -9.94 1.73 -8.19
C PRO A 278 -9.11 2.96 -7.80
N VAL A 279 -9.07 3.92 -8.70
CA VAL A 279 -8.53 5.26 -8.50
C VAL A 279 -9.68 6.25 -8.70
N GLN A 280 -10.16 6.79 -7.61
CA GLN A 280 -11.35 7.65 -7.58
C GLN A 280 -10.92 9.10 -7.78
N TRP A 281 -10.98 9.56 -9.01
CA TRP A 281 -10.64 10.93 -9.41
C TRP A 281 -11.88 11.82 -9.64
N ASN A 282 -13.05 11.36 -9.21
CA ASN A 282 -14.34 12.01 -9.49
C ASN A 282 -14.57 12.19 -11.00
N ASP A 283 -14.11 11.26 -11.83
CA ASP A 283 -14.41 11.24 -13.27
C ASP A 283 -15.87 10.83 -13.46
N PRO A 284 -16.70 11.63 -14.15
CA PRO A 284 -18.12 11.30 -14.35
C PRO A 284 -18.34 10.04 -15.19
N SER A 285 -17.33 9.58 -15.90
CA SER A 285 -17.38 8.33 -16.67
C SER A 285 -17.17 7.07 -15.82
N GLY A 286 -16.78 7.22 -14.55
CA GLY A 286 -16.52 6.15 -13.60
C GLY A 286 -15.12 6.19 -13.00
N ASP A 287 -14.82 5.19 -12.19
CA ASP A 287 -13.52 5.06 -11.56
C ASP A 287 -12.46 4.62 -12.56
N TRP A 288 -11.27 5.19 -12.42
CA TRP A 288 -10.06 4.70 -13.07
C TRP A 288 -9.60 3.44 -12.38
N GLN A 289 -8.81 2.61 -13.06
CA GLN A 289 -8.29 1.37 -12.49
C GLN A 289 -6.76 1.33 -12.61
N LEU A 290 -6.10 1.17 -11.48
CA LEU A 290 -4.71 0.77 -11.43
C LEU A 290 -4.65 -0.75 -11.47
N VAL A 291 -3.94 -1.30 -12.44
CA VAL A 291 -3.72 -2.75 -12.59
C VAL A 291 -2.24 -3.03 -12.45
N LEU A 292 -1.89 -3.99 -11.61
CA LEU A 292 -0.55 -4.53 -11.51
C LEU A 292 -0.55 -5.98 -11.98
N MET A 293 0.48 -6.35 -12.74
CA MET A 293 0.67 -7.70 -13.25
C MET A 293 2.11 -8.13 -12.97
N GLU A 294 2.26 -9.21 -12.24
CA GLU A 294 3.53 -9.85 -11.96
C GLU A 294 3.70 -11.10 -12.83
N ASP A 295 4.81 -11.20 -13.58
CA ASP A 295 5.13 -12.41 -14.33
C ASP A 295 5.66 -13.50 -13.38
N LEU A 296 4.85 -14.52 -13.19
CA LEU A 296 5.18 -15.69 -12.36
C LEU A 296 6.08 -16.71 -13.10
N SER A 297 6.20 -16.62 -14.42
CA SER A 297 6.90 -17.63 -15.24
C SER A 297 8.41 -17.64 -15.01
N GLY A 298 9.03 -16.45 -14.88
CA GLY A 298 10.46 -16.32 -14.61
C GLY A 298 10.86 -16.59 -13.16
N ARG A 299 9.90 -16.43 -12.24
CA ARG A 299 10.04 -16.62 -10.79
C ARG A 299 9.45 -17.94 -10.30
N ALA A 300 8.75 -18.68 -11.18
CA ALA A 300 8.38 -20.07 -10.93
C ALA A 300 9.66 -20.88 -10.82
N ASN A 301 10.36 -20.69 -9.71
CA ASN A 301 11.52 -21.48 -9.37
C ASN A 301 10.99 -22.90 -9.09
N TRP A 302 10.68 -23.63 -10.20
CA TRP A 302 10.30 -25.03 -10.15
C TRP A 302 11.28 -25.80 -9.26
N ALA A 303 12.54 -25.34 -9.24
CA ALA A 303 13.56 -25.85 -8.34
C ALA A 303 13.15 -25.69 -6.87
N THR A 304 12.60 -24.54 -6.41
CA THR A 304 12.19 -24.39 -5.01
C THR A 304 10.95 -25.20 -4.66
N SER A 305 10.02 -25.40 -5.57
CA SER A 305 8.88 -26.30 -5.36
C SER A 305 9.30 -27.76 -5.35
N ILE A 306 10.27 -28.14 -6.23
CA ILE A 306 10.92 -29.45 -6.19
C ILE A 306 11.71 -29.63 -4.90
N TRP A 307 12.49 -28.62 -4.47
CA TRP A 307 13.23 -28.68 -3.21
C TRP A 307 12.31 -28.81 -2.00
N ILE A 308 11.20 -28.10 -1.95
CA ILE A 308 10.20 -28.25 -0.89
C ILE A 308 9.53 -29.63 -0.97
N GLY A 309 9.11 -30.04 -2.16
CA GLY A 309 8.55 -31.37 -2.39
C GLY A 309 9.57 -32.46 -2.03
N ALA A 310 10.81 -32.34 -2.53
CA ALA A 310 11.89 -33.27 -2.23
C ALA A 310 12.25 -33.28 -0.72
N ALA A 311 12.36 -32.11 -0.08
CA ALA A 311 12.65 -32.01 1.35
C ALA A 311 11.52 -32.60 2.19
N THR A 312 10.25 -32.33 1.81
CA THR A 312 9.06 -32.90 2.47
C THR A 312 8.97 -34.40 2.23
N GLY A 313 9.20 -34.86 0.98
CA GLY A 313 9.21 -36.28 0.63
C GLY A 313 10.35 -37.04 1.28
N LEU A 314 11.55 -36.45 1.28
CA LEU A 314 12.70 -37.03 1.97
C LEU A 314 12.52 -37.06 3.49
N GLY A 315 11.97 -35.98 4.08
CA GLY A 315 11.60 -35.92 5.48
C GLY A 315 10.56 -36.96 5.85
N LEU A 316 9.51 -37.10 5.02
CA LEU A 316 8.48 -38.13 5.21
C LEU A 316 9.05 -39.55 5.03
N LEU A 317 9.88 -39.77 4.02
CA LEU A 317 10.54 -41.05 3.79
C LEU A 317 11.43 -41.41 4.98
N LEU A 318 12.18 -40.43 5.49
CA LEU A 318 13.04 -40.58 6.67
C LEU A 318 12.20 -40.89 7.91
N VAL A 319 11.06 -40.18 8.11
CA VAL A 319 10.11 -40.42 9.19
C VAL A 319 9.46 -41.81 9.07
N LEU A 320 9.02 -42.20 7.85
CA LEU A 320 8.45 -43.52 7.60
C LEU A 320 9.49 -44.63 7.79
N MET A 321 10.72 -44.46 7.34
CA MET A 321 11.80 -45.42 7.57
C MET A 321 12.17 -45.52 9.05
N LEU A 322 12.21 -44.34 9.73
CA LEU A 322 12.48 -44.27 11.17
C LEU A 322 11.36 -44.93 11.98
N THR A 323 10.09 -44.64 11.61
CA THR A 323 8.92 -45.25 12.27
C THR A 323 8.87 -46.77 12.03
N LEU A 324 9.19 -47.24 10.81
CA LEU A 324 9.29 -48.64 10.51
C LEU A 324 10.43 -49.33 11.31
N ASP A 325 11.55 -48.64 11.49
CA ASP A 325 12.68 -49.14 12.29
C ASP A 325 12.40 -49.10 13.80
N ILE A 326 11.71 -48.02 14.26
CA ILE A 326 11.23 -47.93 15.65
C ILE A 326 10.16 -48.98 15.96
N LEU A 327 9.19 -49.20 15.05
CA LEU A 327 8.18 -50.24 15.22
C LEU A 327 8.81 -51.64 15.28
N ARG A 328 9.91 -51.87 14.55
CA ARG A 328 10.67 -53.11 14.63
C ARG A 328 11.47 -53.23 15.93
N LYS A 329 12.05 -52.12 16.42
CA LYS A 329 12.75 -52.09 17.72
C LYS A 329 11.79 -52.11 18.92
N GLN A 330 10.60 -51.49 18.76
CA GLN A 330 9.58 -51.51 19.84
C GLN A 330 8.98 -52.87 20.14
N HIS A 331 8.95 -53.80 19.21
CA HIS A 331 8.65 -55.19 19.52
C HIS A 331 9.72 -55.79 20.44
N ALA A 332 10.94 -55.22 20.49
CA ALA A 332 12.05 -55.62 21.35
C ALA A 332 12.21 -54.80 22.65
N GLN A 333 11.64 -53.57 22.67
CA GLN A 333 11.94 -52.66 23.79
C GLN A 333 10.71 -51.89 24.32
N ARG A 334 9.60 -52.59 24.68
CA ARG A 334 8.37 -51.99 25.22
C ARG A 334 8.53 -51.26 26.57
N ILE A 335 9.69 -51.22 27.18
CA ILE A 335 9.88 -50.72 28.56
C ILE A 335 10.58 -49.34 28.62
N ALA A 336 11.20 -48.84 27.55
CA ALA A 336 12.00 -47.58 27.59
C ALA A 336 11.31 -46.30 27.08
N SER A 337 10.09 -46.41 26.51
CA SER A 337 9.49 -45.32 25.69
C SER A 337 8.83 -44.18 26.48
N ALA A 338 8.44 -44.37 27.72
CA ALA A 338 7.67 -43.33 28.44
C ALA A 338 8.48 -42.08 28.85
N ARG A 339 9.80 -42.16 28.93
CA ARG A 339 10.66 -41.00 29.28
C ARG A 339 11.08 -40.17 28.08
N LEU A 340 11.10 -40.72 26.86
CA LEU A 340 11.51 -40.00 25.66
C LEU A 340 10.36 -39.12 25.10
N GLU A 341 9.10 -39.51 25.28
CA GLU A 341 7.95 -38.73 24.79
C GLU A 341 7.78 -37.36 25.49
N ALA A 342 8.11 -37.28 26.77
CA ALA A 342 8.02 -36.02 27.51
C ALA A 342 9.08 -34.98 27.03
N TYR A 343 10.25 -35.46 26.58
CA TYR A 343 11.35 -34.61 26.14
C TYR A 343 11.17 -34.08 24.70
N ALA A 344 10.56 -34.88 23.82
CA ALA A 344 10.28 -34.48 22.44
C ALA A 344 9.23 -33.35 22.36
N LYS A 345 8.16 -33.44 23.17
CA LYS A 345 7.11 -32.41 23.23
C LYS A 345 7.60 -31.05 23.75
N ALA A 346 8.54 -31.05 24.70
CA ALA A 346 9.12 -29.80 25.20
C ALA A 346 10.01 -29.09 24.17
N GLN A 347 10.65 -29.85 23.28
CA GLN A 347 11.48 -29.27 22.22
C GLN A 347 10.67 -28.73 21.04
N GLU A 348 9.56 -29.36 20.68
CA GLU A 348 8.67 -28.86 19.62
C GLU A 348 8.04 -27.51 20.00
N ALA A 349 7.59 -27.36 21.24
CA ALA A 349 7.04 -26.09 21.72
C ALA A 349 8.06 -24.94 21.65
N ASN A 350 9.33 -25.22 21.96
CA ASN A 350 10.41 -24.22 21.90
C ASN A 350 10.83 -23.87 20.47
N ALA A 351 10.81 -24.84 19.54
CA ALA A 351 11.15 -24.60 18.14
C ALA A 351 10.06 -23.77 17.42
N GLU A 352 8.79 -24.03 17.73
CA GLU A 352 7.66 -23.30 17.17
C GLU A 352 7.65 -21.81 17.60
N GLN A 353 7.99 -21.55 18.85
CA GLN A 353 8.11 -20.18 19.37
C GLN A 353 9.24 -19.39 18.69
N LYS A 354 10.39 -20.03 18.46
CA LYS A 354 11.52 -19.40 17.74
C LYS A 354 11.21 -19.11 16.27
N SER A 355 10.48 -20.02 15.62
CA SER A 355 10.07 -19.84 14.22
C SER A 355 9.11 -18.64 14.03
N ARG A 356 8.16 -18.45 14.95
CA ARG A 356 7.21 -17.32 14.94
C ARG A 356 7.93 -15.96 15.11
N LEU A 357 8.90 -15.90 16.01
CA LEU A 357 9.72 -14.70 16.20
C LEU A 357 10.59 -14.36 14.97
N ALA A 358 11.19 -15.37 14.35
CA ALA A 358 11.98 -15.18 13.13
C ALA A 358 11.12 -14.63 11.97
N ALA A 359 9.90 -15.14 11.81
CA ALA A 359 8.95 -14.66 10.79
C ALA A 359 8.52 -13.21 11.00
N ALA A 360 8.33 -12.77 12.25
CA ALA A 360 8.05 -11.37 12.57
C ALA A 360 9.23 -10.45 12.23
N GLY A 361 10.46 -10.89 12.52
CA GLY A 361 11.67 -10.15 12.18
C GLY A 361 11.82 -9.87 10.68
N VAL A 362 11.53 -10.86 9.85
CA VAL A 362 11.55 -10.71 8.38
C VAL A 362 10.53 -9.65 7.93
N ARG A 363 9.32 -9.66 8.49
CA ARG A 363 8.29 -8.67 8.16
C ARG A 363 8.67 -7.25 8.56
N PHE A 364 9.34 -7.08 9.69
CA PHE A 364 9.84 -5.77 10.12
C PHE A 364 10.95 -5.24 9.22
N GLN A 365 11.78 -6.11 8.66
CA GLN A 365 12.82 -5.73 7.72
C GLN A 365 12.29 -5.25 6.35
N HIS A 366 11.11 -5.68 5.95
CA HIS A 366 10.47 -5.26 4.71
C HIS A 366 9.74 -3.90 4.81
N ALA A 367 9.59 -3.35 5.99
CA ALA A 367 9.00 -2.03 6.18
C ALA A 367 9.91 -0.94 5.57
N THR A 368 9.34 -0.10 4.72
CA THR A 368 10.07 0.98 4.03
C THR A 368 10.07 2.27 4.83
N THR A 369 9.04 2.49 5.64
CA THR A 369 8.90 3.67 6.49
C THR A 369 8.72 3.27 7.97
N LEU A 370 8.92 4.25 8.86
CA LEU A 370 8.66 4.06 10.29
C LEU A 370 7.18 3.76 10.56
N ALA A 371 6.27 4.35 9.77
CA ALA A 371 4.83 4.10 9.88
C ALA A 371 4.47 2.67 9.42
N ASP A 372 5.08 2.20 8.33
CA ASP A 372 4.91 0.83 7.86
C ASP A 372 5.42 -0.18 8.90
N LEU A 373 6.59 0.11 9.50
CA LEU A 373 7.17 -0.72 10.55
C LEU A 373 6.27 -0.79 11.80
N ALA A 374 5.75 0.36 12.24
CA ALA A 374 4.83 0.41 13.38
C ALA A 374 3.50 -0.28 13.07
N SER A 375 2.99 -0.13 11.85
CA SER A 375 1.79 -0.82 11.39
C SER A 375 1.99 -2.34 11.33
N ALA A 376 3.16 -2.79 10.87
CA ALA A 376 3.53 -4.20 10.88
C ALA A 376 3.62 -4.75 12.32
N PHE A 377 4.22 -3.99 13.24
CA PHE A 377 4.29 -4.36 14.65
C PHE A 377 2.90 -4.52 15.29
N LEU A 378 1.99 -3.56 15.06
CA LEU A 378 0.62 -3.62 15.57
C LEU A 378 -0.17 -4.80 14.98
N SER A 379 0.03 -5.07 13.69
CA SER A 379 -0.57 -6.24 13.04
C SER A 379 -0.05 -7.55 13.61
N GLU A 380 1.26 -7.63 13.91
CA GLU A 380 1.84 -8.80 14.60
C GLU A 380 1.32 -8.92 16.03
N GLY A 381 1.15 -7.81 16.74
CA GLY A 381 0.50 -7.78 18.05
C GLY A 381 -0.91 -8.38 17.99
N HIS A 382 -1.70 -8.01 16.97
CA HIS A 382 -3.02 -8.60 16.76
C HIS A 382 -2.94 -10.10 16.47
N ASN A 383 -2.12 -10.51 15.50
CA ASN A 383 -2.08 -11.89 15.01
C ASN A 383 -1.51 -12.88 16.03
N GLN A 384 -0.49 -12.47 16.80
CA GLN A 384 0.24 -13.37 17.70
C GLN A 384 -0.20 -13.27 19.16
N LEU A 385 -0.61 -12.08 19.60
CA LEU A 385 -0.96 -11.81 21.00
C LEU A 385 -2.47 -11.64 21.22
N GLY A 386 -3.24 -11.46 20.13
CA GLY A 386 -4.68 -11.23 20.20
C GLY A 386 -5.03 -9.83 20.71
N THR A 387 -4.22 -8.83 20.40
CA THR A 387 -4.54 -7.45 20.75
C THR A 387 -5.75 -6.96 19.96
N LEU A 388 -6.65 -6.25 20.62
CA LEU A 388 -7.87 -5.71 20.00
C LEU A 388 -7.62 -4.38 19.31
N GLN A 389 -6.88 -3.52 20.00
CA GLN A 389 -6.50 -2.20 19.51
C GLN A 389 -5.07 -1.91 19.93
N GLY A 390 -4.42 -1.03 19.20
CA GLY A 390 -3.09 -0.59 19.58
C GLY A 390 -2.69 0.73 18.92
N VAL A 391 -1.82 1.45 19.59
CA VAL A 391 -1.25 2.70 19.08
C VAL A 391 0.23 2.76 19.40
N VAL A 392 0.99 3.30 18.47
CA VAL A 392 2.44 3.51 18.61
C VAL A 392 2.73 5.00 18.53
N TYR A 393 3.44 5.50 19.53
CA TYR A 393 4.00 6.85 19.56
C TYR A 393 5.52 6.78 19.58
N ALA A 394 6.19 7.65 18.84
CA ALA A 394 7.64 7.71 18.79
C ALA A 394 8.14 9.16 18.70
N PHE A 395 9.40 9.36 19.08
CA PHE A 395 10.07 10.64 18.88
C PHE A 395 10.39 10.88 17.40
N LYS A 396 10.16 12.11 16.95
CA LYS A 396 10.71 12.56 15.67
C LYS A 396 12.21 12.85 15.81
N PRO A 397 13.00 12.68 14.74
CA PRO A 397 14.41 13.06 14.75
C PRO A 397 14.58 14.53 15.17
N GLY A 398 15.35 14.77 16.23
CA GLY A 398 15.63 16.12 16.76
C GLY A 398 14.61 16.71 17.74
N ILE A 399 13.54 15.99 18.08
CA ILE A 399 12.53 16.40 19.08
C ILE A 399 12.40 15.27 20.09
N GLU A 400 12.96 15.47 21.30
CA GLU A 400 13.01 14.42 22.34
C GLU A 400 11.98 14.59 23.46
N ASP A 401 11.21 15.70 23.46
CA ASP A 401 10.24 16.00 24.51
C ASP A 401 8.79 15.64 24.16
N VAL A 402 8.51 15.36 22.87
CA VAL A 402 7.16 15.09 22.38
C VAL A 402 7.14 13.81 21.56
N LEU A 403 6.29 12.90 21.95
CA LEU A 403 5.99 11.66 21.25
C LEU A 403 4.91 11.91 20.20
N HIS A 404 5.15 11.56 18.97
CA HIS A 404 4.19 11.67 17.88
C HIS A 404 3.61 10.31 17.55
N ARG A 405 2.30 10.26 17.27
CA ARG A 405 1.64 9.04 16.82
C ARG A 405 2.17 8.68 15.44
N ILE A 406 2.73 7.48 15.32
CA ILE A 406 3.26 6.96 14.05
C ILE A 406 2.34 5.91 13.39
N ALA A 407 1.62 5.15 14.21
CA ALA A 407 0.62 4.20 13.71
C ALA A 407 -0.46 3.95 14.76
N SER A 408 -1.62 3.52 14.30
CA SER A 408 -2.70 3.00 15.13
C SER A 408 -3.39 1.83 14.42
N TYR A 409 -3.86 0.88 15.18
CA TYR A 409 -4.57 -0.30 14.71
C TYR A 409 -5.93 -0.37 15.37
N ALA A 410 -6.98 -0.38 14.57
CA ALA A 410 -8.37 -0.51 15.01
C ALA A 410 -8.85 0.52 16.04
N CYS A 411 -8.18 1.68 16.15
CA CYS A 411 -8.53 2.75 17.08
C CYS A 411 -9.49 3.77 16.45
N ALA A 412 -10.24 4.48 17.28
CA ALA A 412 -11.06 5.61 16.86
C ALA A 412 -10.21 6.76 16.30
N SER A 413 -10.83 7.63 15.50
CA SER A 413 -10.14 8.73 14.79
C SER A 413 -9.68 9.89 15.69
N ASP A 414 -10.14 9.95 16.92
CA ASP A 414 -9.94 11.04 17.88
C ASP A 414 -8.68 10.91 18.77
N LEU A 415 -7.80 9.95 18.45
CA LEU A 415 -6.52 9.82 19.17
C LEU A 415 -5.62 11.06 19.00
N PRO A 416 -4.99 11.55 20.09
CA PRO A 416 -4.12 12.70 20.01
C PRO A 416 -2.97 12.46 19.03
N PRO A 417 -2.60 13.47 18.20
CA PRO A 417 -1.52 13.32 17.23
C PRO A 417 -0.14 13.30 17.91
N SER A 418 -0.04 13.83 19.13
CA SER A 418 1.20 13.87 19.91
C SER A 418 0.90 13.88 21.41
N LEU A 419 1.88 13.45 22.18
CA LEU A 419 1.84 13.36 23.65
C LEU A 419 3.15 13.91 24.22
N ALA A 420 3.07 14.72 25.28
CA ALA A 420 4.25 15.11 26.03
C ALA A 420 4.70 13.99 26.98
N LEU A 421 5.99 13.95 27.31
CA LEU A 421 6.51 13.06 28.35
C LEU A 421 5.80 13.35 29.67
N GLY A 422 5.38 12.31 30.41
CA GLY A 422 4.62 12.41 31.63
C GLY A 422 3.13 12.72 31.49
N GLN A 423 2.63 12.91 30.26
CA GLN A 423 1.22 13.17 29.99
C GLN A 423 0.42 11.88 29.85
N GLY A 424 -0.50 11.63 30.77
CA GLY A 424 -1.36 10.45 30.78
C GLY A 424 -0.59 9.15 30.99
N LEU A 425 -1.27 8.01 30.84
CA LEU A 425 -0.69 6.70 31.09
C LEU A 425 0.51 6.38 30.19
N LEU A 426 0.41 6.75 28.91
CA LEU A 426 1.49 6.53 27.93
C LEU A 426 2.71 7.41 28.22
N GLY A 427 2.50 8.70 28.54
CA GLY A 427 3.59 9.60 28.89
C GLY A 427 4.28 9.20 30.19
N GLU A 428 3.51 8.70 31.17
CA GLU A 428 4.07 8.15 32.42
C GLU A 428 4.87 6.85 32.15
N CYS A 429 4.39 5.97 31.28
CA CYS A 429 5.13 4.78 30.86
C CYS A 429 6.45 5.14 30.19
N ALA A 430 6.46 6.20 29.37
CA ALA A 430 7.67 6.71 28.73
C ALA A 430 8.72 7.18 29.77
N VAL A 431 8.28 7.91 30.80
CA VAL A 431 9.16 8.38 31.90
C VAL A 431 9.64 7.20 32.74
N ALA A 432 8.73 6.29 33.10
CA ALA A 432 9.04 5.16 33.98
C ALA A 432 9.91 4.10 33.28
N ARG A 433 9.93 4.08 31.94
CA ARG A 433 10.67 3.10 31.11
C ARG A 433 10.44 1.65 31.51
N SER A 434 9.23 1.35 31.97
CA SER A 434 8.86 0.00 32.43
C SER A 434 7.53 -0.42 31.85
N LEU A 435 7.41 -1.70 31.47
CA LEU A 435 6.17 -2.31 31.04
C LEU A 435 5.16 -2.27 32.18
N ARG A 436 3.93 -1.82 31.90
CA ARG A 436 2.82 -1.79 32.84
C ARG A 436 1.62 -2.54 32.28
N VAL A 437 1.02 -3.37 33.09
CA VAL A 437 -0.25 -4.03 32.81
C VAL A 437 -1.29 -3.41 33.75
N ILE A 438 -2.29 -2.79 33.17
CA ILE A 438 -3.35 -2.11 33.91
C ILE A 438 -4.65 -2.83 33.64
N ASP A 439 -5.26 -3.38 34.68
CA ASP A 439 -6.57 -4.00 34.58
C ASP A 439 -7.64 -2.92 34.42
N ALA A 440 -8.67 -3.20 33.59
CA ALA A 440 -9.76 -2.27 33.40
C ALA A 440 -10.53 -2.06 34.72
N PRO A 441 -10.72 -0.82 35.17
CA PRO A 441 -11.45 -0.57 36.42
C PRO A 441 -12.91 -0.95 36.28
N GLU A 442 -13.50 -1.55 37.31
CA GLU A 442 -14.92 -1.79 37.40
C GLU A 442 -15.68 -0.46 37.35
N GLY A 443 -16.48 -0.23 36.31
CA GLY A 443 -17.20 1.04 36.10
C GLY A 443 -16.41 2.11 35.35
N GLY A 444 -15.21 1.82 34.85
CA GLY A 444 -14.34 2.77 34.15
C GLY A 444 -14.80 3.15 32.73
N ALA A 445 -14.29 4.31 32.25
CA ALA A 445 -14.64 4.91 30.97
C ALA A 445 -13.89 4.31 29.76
N TRP A 446 -13.15 3.21 29.93
CA TRP A 446 -12.40 2.60 28.81
C TRP A 446 -13.33 1.83 27.91
N GLU A 447 -13.46 2.27 26.67
CA GLU A 447 -14.36 1.70 25.69
C GLU A 447 -13.63 1.43 24.38
N ILE A 448 -13.72 0.20 23.90
CA ILE A 448 -13.32 -0.19 22.55
C ILE A 448 -14.55 -0.07 21.67
N ARG A 449 -14.49 0.70 20.59
CA ARG A 449 -15.57 0.88 19.61
C ARG A 449 -15.22 0.25 18.29
N SER A 450 -16.18 -0.46 17.72
CA SER A 450 -16.12 -1.00 16.36
C SER A 450 -17.42 -0.70 15.61
N GLY A 451 -17.46 -0.94 14.31
CA GLY A 451 -18.69 -0.82 13.52
C GLY A 451 -19.81 -1.76 13.95
N LEU A 452 -19.53 -2.78 14.75
CA LEU A 452 -20.47 -3.78 15.24
C LEU A 452 -20.94 -3.52 16.68
N GLY A 453 -20.35 -2.55 17.36
CA GLY A 453 -20.69 -2.22 18.75
C GLY A 453 -19.49 -1.73 19.55
N SER A 454 -19.72 -1.52 20.85
CA SER A 454 -18.69 -1.17 21.81
C SER A 454 -18.54 -2.24 22.88
N GLY A 455 -17.32 -2.35 23.41
CA GLY A 455 -16.96 -3.28 24.46
C GLY A 455 -15.90 -2.72 25.38
N ARG A 456 -15.59 -3.40 26.47
CA ARG A 456 -14.52 -3.01 27.39
C ARG A 456 -13.30 -3.91 27.17
N PRO A 457 -12.07 -3.35 27.15
CA PRO A 457 -10.88 -4.20 27.27
C PRO A 457 -10.83 -4.83 28.67
N GLY A 458 -10.28 -6.01 28.79
CA GLY A 458 -9.98 -6.61 30.09
C GLY A 458 -8.72 -6.04 30.70
N ALA A 459 -7.74 -5.69 29.86
CA ALA A 459 -6.49 -5.04 30.29
C ALA A 459 -5.90 -4.15 29.19
N LEU A 460 -5.17 -3.10 29.63
CA LEU A 460 -4.25 -2.33 28.81
C LEU A 460 -2.82 -2.70 29.18
N VAL A 461 -1.99 -2.87 28.16
CA VAL A 461 -0.55 -3.07 28.30
C VAL A 461 0.19 -1.91 27.69
N LEU A 462 0.96 -1.22 28.51
CA LEU A 462 1.82 -0.11 28.12
C LEU A 462 3.25 -0.61 28.03
N VAL A 463 3.87 -0.43 26.87
CA VAL A 463 5.22 -0.97 26.61
C VAL A 463 6.14 0.15 26.15
N PRO A 464 7.22 0.45 26.88
CA PRO A 464 8.24 1.36 26.37
C PRO A 464 9.09 0.63 25.32
N VAL A 465 9.29 1.26 24.19
CA VAL A 465 10.17 0.74 23.13
C VAL A 465 11.58 1.22 23.43
N MET A 466 12.39 0.31 23.95
CA MET A 466 13.74 0.62 24.44
C MET A 466 14.81 -0.05 23.58
N LEU A 467 15.89 0.65 23.28
CA LEU A 467 17.09 0.06 22.69
C LEU A 467 18.34 0.58 23.43
N GLN A 468 19.12 -0.35 24.01
CA GLN A 468 20.34 -0.03 24.75
C GLN A 468 20.16 1.09 25.81
N GLY A 469 19.02 1.10 26.50
CA GLY A 469 18.68 2.08 27.53
C GLY A 469 18.10 3.40 26.99
N VAL A 470 18.03 3.58 25.66
CA VAL A 470 17.40 4.73 25.03
C VAL A 470 15.94 4.45 24.75
N LEU A 471 15.06 5.37 25.13
CA LEU A 471 13.64 5.29 24.79
C LEU A 471 13.43 5.79 23.36
N LEU A 472 12.86 4.94 22.51
CA LEU A 472 12.54 5.27 21.10
C LEU A 472 11.07 5.66 20.93
N GLY A 473 10.18 5.11 21.77
CA GLY A 473 8.76 5.35 21.71
C GLY A 473 8.00 4.57 22.79
N VAL A 474 6.68 4.61 22.71
CA VAL A 474 5.77 3.85 23.58
C VAL A 474 4.65 3.23 22.77
N VAL A 475 4.20 2.09 23.24
CA VAL A 475 3.08 1.34 22.65
C VAL A 475 2.01 1.13 23.70
N GLU A 476 0.76 1.32 23.33
CA GLU A 476 -0.40 0.91 24.10
C GLU A 476 -1.16 -0.18 23.34
N LEU A 477 -1.46 -1.27 24.01
CA LEU A 477 -2.18 -2.40 23.46
C LEU A 477 -3.34 -2.75 24.38
N ALA A 478 -4.53 -2.90 23.79
CA ALA A 478 -5.73 -3.34 24.49
C ALA A 478 -5.94 -4.85 24.28
N PHE A 479 -6.21 -5.55 25.36
CA PHE A 479 -6.50 -6.97 25.37
C PHE A 479 -7.92 -7.24 25.90
N LEU A 480 -8.54 -8.31 25.42
CA LEU A 480 -9.85 -8.75 25.92
C LEU A 480 -9.75 -9.27 27.35
N ASP A 481 -8.67 -9.97 27.66
CA ASP A 481 -8.35 -10.58 28.95
C ASP A 481 -6.93 -10.15 29.38
N ARG A 482 -6.62 -10.24 30.67
CA ARG A 482 -5.27 -9.98 31.16
C ARG A 482 -4.28 -10.96 30.52
N PRO A 483 -3.24 -10.49 29.81
CA PRO A 483 -2.26 -11.37 29.20
C PRO A 483 -1.42 -12.07 30.29
N GLY A 484 -1.30 -13.40 30.16
CA GLY A 484 -0.41 -14.19 31.02
C GLY A 484 1.08 -13.97 30.69
N GLU A 485 1.97 -14.50 31.55
CA GLU A 485 3.43 -14.33 31.42
C GLU A 485 3.96 -14.70 30.04
N SER A 486 3.48 -15.79 29.42
CA SER A 486 3.90 -16.23 28.09
C SER A 486 3.58 -15.19 26.99
N ARG A 487 2.41 -14.52 27.05
CA ARG A 487 2.06 -13.44 26.11
C ARG A 487 2.89 -12.18 26.35
N LEU A 488 3.18 -11.87 27.61
CA LEU A 488 4.03 -10.73 27.97
C LEU A 488 5.48 -10.94 27.54
N ASP A 489 6.01 -12.15 27.65
CA ASP A 489 7.37 -12.45 27.20
C ASP A 489 7.48 -12.42 25.67
N LEU A 490 6.45 -12.87 24.94
CA LEU A 490 6.38 -12.74 23.50
C LEU A 490 6.28 -11.28 23.07
N LEU A 491 5.47 -10.48 23.79
CA LEU A 491 5.35 -9.03 23.55
C LEU A 491 6.69 -8.33 23.73
N LYS A 492 7.44 -8.63 24.79
CA LYS A 492 8.77 -8.10 25.01
C LYS A 492 9.70 -8.42 23.84
N ALA A 493 9.74 -9.71 23.41
CA ALA A 493 10.58 -10.12 22.29
C ALA A 493 10.22 -9.41 20.96
N LEU A 494 8.94 -9.23 20.67
CA LEU A 494 8.48 -8.47 19.50
C LEU A 494 8.84 -6.99 19.61
N THR A 495 8.73 -6.42 20.82
CA THR A 495 9.09 -5.02 21.08
C THR A 495 10.58 -4.78 20.91
N ASP A 496 11.42 -5.72 21.34
CA ASP A 496 12.87 -5.63 21.15
C ASP A 496 13.25 -5.66 19.67
N LEU A 497 12.65 -6.58 18.88
CA LEU A 497 12.82 -6.63 17.42
C LEU A 497 12.32 -5.34 16.74
N PHE A 498 11.20 -4.83 17.17
CA PHE A 498 10.65 -3.58 16.70
C PHE A 498 11.59 -2.41 17.01
N ALA A 499 12.13 -2.34 18.23
CA ALA A 499 13.08 -1.30 18.65
C ALA A 499 14.35 -1.28 17.78
N ILE A 500 14.90 -2.46 17.47
CA ILE A 500 16.08 -2.58 16.61
C ILE A 500 15.78 -2.04 15.19
N ASN A 501 14.68 -2.50 14.58
CA ASN A 501 14.32 -2.07 13.23
C ASN A 501 13.93 -0.59 13.18
N MET A 502 13.32 -0.08 14.24
CA MET A 502 12.98 1.32 14.39
C MET A 502 14.25 2.21 14.39
N GLU A 503 15.30 1.79 15.08
CA GLU A 503 16.57 2.52 15.07
C GLU A 503 17.27 2.44 13.71
N ILE A 504 17.20 1.28 13.03
CA ILE A 504 17.72 1.13 11.66
C ILE A 504 17.01 2.12 10.72
N GLN A 505 15.69 2.18 10.75
CA GLN A 505 14.91 3.10 9.93
C GLN A 505 15.23 4.59 10.26
N ARG A 506 15.40 4.92 11.51
CA ARG A 506 15.81 6.27 11.95
C ARG A 506 17.20 6.65 11.45
N ARG A 507 18.14 5.73 11.45
CA ARG A 507 19.50 5.95 10.91
C ARG A 507 19.50 6.12 9.40
N ASN A 508 18.74 5.29 8.70
CA ASN A 508 18.61 5.37 7.25
C ASN A 508 17.98 6.69 6.78
N GLN A 509 17.07 7.27 7.57
CA GLN A 509 16.49 8.59 7.30
C GLN A 509 17.47 9.75 7.58
N ARG A 510 18.45 9.56 8.48
CA ARG A 510 19.47 10.58 8.78
C ARG A 510 20.63 10.62 7.78
N THR A 511 20.89 9.51 7.08
CA THR A 511 22.04 9.39 6.16
C THR A 511 21.88 10.19 4.85
N PRO A 512 20.67 10.33 4.24
CA PRO A 512 20.47 11.19 3.07
C PRO A 512 20.75 12.67 3.37
N ASP A 513 20.25 13.18 4.52
CA ASP A 513 20.41 14.60 4.91
C ASP A 513 21.89 14.98 5.15
N ALA A 514 22.69 14.02 5.65
CA ALA A 514 24.11 14.26 5.88
C ALA A 514 24.93 14.29 4.57
N GLY A 515 24.51 13.51 3.57
CA GLY A 515 25.13 13.49 2.23
C GLY A 515 24.85 14.76 1.45
N GLU A 516 23.63 15.24 1.46
CA GLU A 516 23.24 16.51 0.78
C GLU A 516 23.89 17.72 1.46
N ALA A 517 23.98 17.76 2.79
CA ALA A 517 24.67 18.80 3.54
C ALA A 517 26.20 18.81 3.30
N ALA A 518 26.81 17.66 3.04
CA ALA A 518 28.23 17.54 2.69
C ALA A 518 28.50 18.05 1.27
N VAL A 519 27.66 17.67 0.30
CA VAL A 519 27.75 18.14 -1.10
C VAL A 519 27.50 19.65 -1.19
N GLN A 520 26.56 20.19 -0.40
CA GLN A 520 26.28 21.63 -0.34
C GLN A 520 27.49 22.40 0.22
N ARG A 521 28.18 21.87 1.25
CA ARG A 521 29.40 22.47 1.81
C ARG A 521 30.60 22.40 0.87
N GLU A 522 30.72 21.37 0.07
CA GLU A 522 31.77 21.22 -0.93
C GLU A 522 31.57 22.19 -2.11
N ASN A 523 30.33 22.42 -2.52
CA ASN A 523 29.97 23.42 -3.54
C ASN A 523 30.16 24.87 -3.02
N ASP A 524 29.94 25.15 -1.76
CA ASP A 524 30.18 26.48 -1.17
C ASP A 524 31.66 26.79 -0.93
N LEU A 525 32.51 25.78 -0.83
CA LEU A 525 33.97 25.94 -0.69
C LEU A 525 34.71 26.05 -2.03
N GLY A 526 34.10 25.64 -3.16
CA GLY A 526 34.67 25.64 -4.50
C GLY A 526 34.74 27.02 -5.20
N TRP A 527 34.18 28.08 -4.60
CA TRP A 527 34.17 29.44 -5.18
C TRP A 527 35.07 30.48 -4.50
N ARG A 528 36.07 30.01 -3.73
CA ARG A 528 37.10 30.89 -3.16
C ARG A 528 38.51 30.35 -3.45
N THR A 529 38.87 30.30 -4.69
CA THR A 529 40.28 30.44 -5.17
C THR A 529 40.28 31.10 -6.53
#